data_40542dd7a4e28aee64e5df1557708f42
#
_entry.id   40542dd7a4e28aee64e5df1557708f42
#
_cell.length_a   1.000
_cell.length_b   1.000
_cell.length_c   1.000
_cell.angle_alpha   90.00
_cell.angle_beta   90.00
_cell.angle_gamma   90.00
#
_symmetry.space_group_name_H-M   'P 1'
#
loop_
_entity.id
_entity.type
_entity.pdbx_description
1 polymer ?
#
loop_
_entity_poly.entity_id
_entity_poly.type
_entity_poly.pdbx_seq_one_letter_code
_entity_poly.pdbx_strand_id
1 'polypeptide(L)'
;MRGEIEAPRPLAERLARVDWIFWGIIALGAFLRFLLLSMKPPHFDEGINGWFVDQMMRNGFYRYDPTNYHGPFHFYVLLLAQSLFGRYIWALRLPVVLASVASIFVTLKFEPLVGKSVSRMAALAMAISPAFVFYGRYSIHEVWQLLFSLLFILGLLGLWRFGTRRYLWCVGVGTAGMILTKETYIIHIGSALIAAGVLWISHRITPLPDLKRARRQWDLVDLAIVTGTGLFFVVFFYSGTFLNWPGVKGLYLTFATWYQTGSNGNGHEKPWPYWLELILRYEWPVLIGLLLCLVCQFFRNFAVRYLAIYGVGVFAAYSIIHYKTPWIIISVVWPLLFVFAAGAAARKIPRTAFYVVGFGVIGFGLGAVASYLVQTKAMPATCTWAIYLREAVKITLAASSTSPVAGEIGQRLFGCAVVGTLLGGGLGLMLGQSFQISEGVMRAVQRGVVSLALLMSLGMAIFLNYFRCSTDSEPYVYVQTYNDIYKLMNPVMRLVRSNPLNYRMVGHFIRTSTYPFPWLLGDFTRIGYYENNNSPGKFDADFLVVQQDRIAEVEKKLHESYFTQPMTIRPYQDTSKLFLNAKPFRKLFPGKSPDFVGQPAPTPAK
;
A
#
# COMPACT_ATOMS: atom_id res chain seq x y z
N MET A 1 -31.25 3.78 48.43
CA MET A 1 -30.37 2.62 48.16
C MET A 1 -28.95 3.15 47.98
N ARG A 2 -28.10 2.92 48.97
CA ARG A 2 -26.66 3.28 48.87
C ARG A 2 -26.03 2.22 48.01
N GLY A 3 -25.57 2.59 46.80
CA GLY A 3 -24.75 1.72 45.97
C GLY A 3 -23.43 1.45 46.70
N GLU A 4 -23.18 0.19 47.05
CA GLU A 4 -21.87 -0.26 47.49
C GLU A 4 -20.86 0.00 46.38
N ILE A 5 -19.89 0.87 46.66
CA ILE A 5 -18.73 1.07 45.79
C ILE A 5 -17.89 -0.20 45.91
N GLU A 6 -18.02 -1.13 44.95
CA GLU A 6 -17.14 -2.30 44.88
C GLU A 6 -15.68 -1.84 44.97
N ALA A 7 -14.95 -2.36 45.94
CA ALA A 7 -13.52 -2.09 46.09
C ALA A 7 -12.76 -2.47 44.79
N PRO A 8 -11.78 -1.66 44.35
CA PRO A 8 -11.05 -1.94 43.14
C PRO A 8 -10.35 -3.30 43.25
N ARG A 9 -10.69 -4.20 42.34
CA ARG A 9 -10.15 -5.56 42.30
C ARG A 9 -8.62 -5.55 42.26
N PRO A 10 -7.94 -6.52 42.89
CA PRO A 10 -6.49 -6.63 42.91
C PRO A 10 -5.90 -6.63 41.50
N LEU A 11 -4.74 -6.00 41.31
CA LEU A 11 -4.05 -5.88 40.01
C LEU A 11 -3.86 -7.25 39.32
N ALA A 12 -3.54 -8.31 40.08
CA ALA A 12 -3.38 -9.67 39.59
C ALA A 12 -4.66 -10.22 38.93
N GLU A 13 -5.84 -9.97 39.49
CA GLU A 13 -7.13 -10.39 38.90
C GLU A 13 -7.47 -9.59 37.65
N ARG A 14 -7.10 -8.30 37.60
CA ARG A 14 -7.24 -7.48 36.39
C ARG A 14 -6.35 -7.98 35.27
N LEU A 15 -5.08 -8.32 35.58
CA LEU A 15 -4.10 -8.84 34.60
C LEU A 15 -4.50 -10.24 34.10
N ALA A 16 -5.08 -11.10 34.94
CA ALA A 16 -5.57 -12.42 34.54
C ALA A 16 -6.73 -12.37 33.53
N ARG A 17 -7.46 -11.25 33.46
CA ARG A 17 -8.57 -11.03 32.52
C ARG A 17 -8.14 -10.38 31.20
N VAL A 18 -6.88 -9.95 31.10
CA VAL A 18 -6.35 -9.33 29.87
C VAL A 18 -6.22 -10.39 28.78
N ASP A 19 -6.75 -10.10 27.61
CA ASP A 19 -6.56 -10.93 26.42
C ASP A 19 -5.17 -10.68 25.82
N TRP A 20 -4.14 -11.33 26.38
CA TRP A 20 -2.75 -11.15 25.98
C TRP A 20 -2.50 -11.46 24.51
N ILE A 21 -3.24 -12.41 23.92
CA ILE A 21 -3.10 -12.74 22.49
C ILE A 21 -3.62 -11.57 21.64
N PHE A 22 -4.76 -11.00 22.01
CA PHE A 22 -5.33 -9.83 21.33
C PHE A 22 -4.35 -8.65 21.32
N TRP A 23 -3.83 -8.30 22.49
CA TRP A 23 -2.89 -7.18 22.62
C TRP A 23 -1.50 -7.51 22.06
N GLY A 24 -1.06 -8.76 22.14
CA GLY A 24 0.19 -9.23 21.54
C GLY A 24 0.21 -9.08 20.01
N ILE A 25 -0.91 -9.38 19.34
CA ILE A 25 -1.04 -9.17 17.88
C ILE A 25 -0.93 -7.68 17.53
N ILE A 26 -1.63 -6.82 18.29
CA ILE A 26 -1.56 -5.36 18.08
C ILE A 26 -0.15 -4.84 18.33
N ALA A 27 0.48 -5.25 19.43
CA ALA A 27 1.83 -4.85 19.79
C ALA A 27 2.87 -5.29 18.74
N LEU A 28 2.77 -6.54 18.24
CA LEU A 28 3.62 -7.02 17.15
C LEU A 28 3.42 -6.19 15.88
N GLY A 29 2.16 -5.95 15.50
CA GLY A 29 1.83 -5.13 14.34
C GLY A 29 2.31 -3.68 14.47
N ALA A 30 2.17 -3.08 15.64
CA ALA A 30 2.68 -1.75 15.96
C ALA A 30 4.23 -1.75 15.91
N PHE A 31 4.88 -2.70 16.57
CA PHE A 31 6.34 -2.81 16.57
C PHE A 31 6.92 -2.83 15.15
N LEU A 32 6.40 -3.72 14.27
CA LEU A 32 6.87 -3.80 12.89
C LEU A 32 6.61 -2.52 12.08
N ARG A 33 5.67 -1.67 12.47
CA ARG A 33 5.38 -0.42 11.75
C ARG A 33 6.14 0.78 12.28
N PHE A 34 6.35 0.85 13.59
CA PHE A 34 7.06 1.96 14.22
C PHE A 34 8.60 1.81 14.17
N LEU A 35 9.10 0.58 14.19
CA LEU A 35 10.55 0.33 14.22
C LEU A 35 11.24 1.00 13.03
N LEU A 36 12.24 1.85 13.29
CA LEU A 36 13.05 2.54 12.28
C LEU A 36 12.21 3.27 11.21
N LEU A 37 11.16 3.99 11.63
CA LEU A 37 10.19 4.60 10.72
C LEU A 37 10.81 5.62 9.74
N SER A 38 11.89 6.30 10.14
CA SER A 38 12.62 7.27 9.30
C SER A 38 13.76 6.68 8.48
N MET A 39 14.03 5.36 8.56
CA MET A 39 15.19 4.75 7.89
C MET A 39 15.13 4.90 6.36
N LYS A 40 13.96 4.68 5.78
CA LYS A 40 13.73 4.82 4.34
C LYS A 40 13.58 6.29 3.96
N PRO A 41 14.26 6.78 2.89
CA PRO A 41 14.02 8.13 2.37
C PRO A 41 12.54 8.36 2.07
N PRO A 42 12.05 9.62 2.10
CA PRO A 42 10.68 9.89 1.70
C PRO A 42 10.49 9.56 0.23
N HIS A 43 9.40 8.87 -0.05
CA HIS A 43 9.03 8.54 -1.41
C HIS A 43 8.58 9.79 -2.19
N PHE A 44 8.50 9.64 -3.50
CA PHE A 44 7.99 10.68 -4.39
C PHE A 44 6.62 11.21 -3.94
N ASP A 45 5.65 10.30 -3.76
CA ASP A 45 4.29 10.68 -3.34
C ASP A 45 4.26 11.25 -1.91
N GLU A 46 5.12 10.76 -1.00
CA GLU A 46 5.26 11.37 0.33
C GLU A 46 5.76 12.82 0.24
N GLY A 47 6.67 13.09 -0.71
CA GLY A 47 7.12 14.46 -0.99
C GLY A 47 6.03 15.35 -1.57
N ILE A 48 5.20 14.81 -2.48
CA ILE A 48 4.03 15.53 -3.03
C ILE A 48 3.01 15.79 -1.92
N ASN A 49 2.68 14.78 -1.11
CA ASN A 49 1.71 14.92 -0.02
C ASN A 49 2.17 15.96 1.01
N GLY A 50 3.46 15.95 1.35
CA GLY A 50 4.05 16.96 2.22
C GLY A 50 4.03 18.36 1.61
N TRP A 51 4.25 18.49 0.30
CA TRP A 51 4.13 19.77 -0.41
C TRP A 51 2.70 20.32 -0.38
N PHE A 52 1.68 19.46 -0.53
CA PHE A 52 0.28 19.88 -0.36
C PHE A 52 0.02 20.41 1.06
N VAL A 53 0.61 19.78 2.08
CA VAL A 53 0.53 20.30 3.45
C VAL A 53 1.14 21.70 3.56
N ASP A 54 2.30 21.94 2.93
CA ASP A 54 2.90 23.27 2.91
C ASP A 54 2.02 24.30 2.21
N GLN A 55 1.34 23.93 1.12
CA GLN A 55 0.36 24.80 0.47
C GLN A 55 -0.85 25.10 1.39
N MET A 56 -1.31 24.09 2.12
CA MET A 56 -2.39 24.27 3.10
C MET A 56 -1.98 25.24 4.23
N MET A 57 -0.75 25.12 4.75
CA MET A 57 -0.23 26.04 5.77
C MET A 57 -0.13 27.47 5.27
N ARG A 58 0.16 27.69 3.98
CA ARG A 58 0.21 29.03 3.36
C ARG A 58 -1.17 29.60 3.05
N ASN A 59 -2.09 28.74 2.56
CA ASN A 59 -3.40 29.17 2.06
C ASN A 59 -4.51 29.07 3.14
N GLY A 60 -4.27 28.37 4.26
CA GLY A 60 -5.24 28.12 5.33
C GLY A 60 -6.18 26.94 5.09
N PHE A 61 -6.22 26.38 3.88
CA PHE A 61 -7.09 25.24 3.54
C PHE A 61 -6.53 24.40 2.38
N TYR A 62 -7.07 23.20 2.19
CA TYR A 62 -6.78 22.39 1.01
C TYR A 62 -7.66 22.80 -0.17
N ARG A 63 -7.04 23.31 -1.22
CA ARG A 63 -7.72 23.55 -2.49
C ARG A 63 -7.81 22.25 -3.26
N TYR A 64 -9.00 21.62 -3.23
CA TYR A 64 -9.21 20.37 -3.95
C TYR A 64 -9.03 20.54 -5.46
N ASP A 65 -8.21 19.67 -6.06
CA ASP A 65 -7.96 19.62 -7.49
C ASP A 65 -8.41 18.26 -8.04
N PRO A 66 -9.43 18.22 -8.92
CA PRO A 66 -9.91 16.98 -9.53
C PRO A 66 -8.85 16.24 -10.35
N THR A 67 -7.79 16.90 -10.82
CA THR A 67 -6.70 16.27 -11.58
C THR A 67 -5.80 15.41 -10.71
N ASN A 68 -5.72 15.71 -9.42
CA ASN A 68 -5.06 14.88 -8.41
C ASN A 68 -5.94 13.70 -7.95
N TYR A 69 -7.21 13.71 -8.23
CA TYR A 69 -8.29 12.73 -7.98
C TYR A 69 -8.33 12.03 -6.62
N HIS A 70 -7.37 12.19 -5.73
CA HIS A 70 -7.40 11.63 -4.39
C HIS A 70 -8.19 12.52 -3.42
N GLY A 71 -8.93 11.88 -2.50
CA GLY A 71 -9.74 12.59 -1.52
C GLY A 71 -8.92 13.41 -0.52
N PRO A 72 -9.50 14.48 0.04
CA PRO A 72 -8.78 15.49 0.83
C PRO A 72 -8.37 15.04 2.24
N PHE A 73 -8.99 14.02 2.83
CA PHE A 73 -8.82 13.63 4.22
C PHE A 73 -7.35 13.41 4.62
N HIS A 74 -6.61 12.71 3.79
CA HIS A 74 -5.19 12.42 4.05
C HIS A 74 -4.38 13.67 4.31
N PHE A 75 -4.56 14.72 3.48
CA PHE A 75 -3.80 15.96 3.61
C PHE A 75 -4.10 16.70 4.92
N TYR A 76 -5.37 16.70 5.40
CA TYR A 76 -5.73 17.31 6.68
C TYR A 76 -5.11 16.58 7.87
N VAL A 77 -5.04 15.25 7.81
CA VAL A 77 -4.40 14.48 8.88
C VAL A 77 -2.88 14.68 8.88
N LEU A 78 -2.26 14.83 7.70
CA LEU A 78 -0.85 15.18 7.58
C LEU A 78 -0.57 16.61 8.07
N LEU A 79 -1.46 17.56 7.75
CA LEU A 79 -1.37 18.93 8.26
C LEU A 79 -1.35 18.95 9.79
N LEU A 80 -2.26 18.21 10.42
CA LEU A 80 -2.28 18.08 11.88
C LEU A 80 -0.96 17.51 12.41
N ALA A 81 -0.45 16.44 11.82
CA ALA A 81 0.81 15.82 12.24
C ALA A 81 2.01 16.75 12.06
N GLN A 82 2.12 17.45 10.92
CA GLN A 82 3.20 18.39 10.68
C GLN A 82 3.12 19.63 11.57
N SER A 83 1.90 20.10 11.87
CA SER A 83 1.69 21.23 12.78
C SER A 83 2.07 20.91 14.24
N LEU A 84 1.83 19.67 14.67
CA LEU A 84 2.14 19.24 16.04
C LEU A 84 3.61 18.86 16.23
N PHE A 85 4.20 18.21 15.25
CA PHE A 85 5.52 17.57 15.39
C PHE A 85 6.60 18.20 14.51
N GLY A 86 6.24 19.07 13.58
CA GLY A 86 7.18 19.67 12.62
C GLY A 86 7.44 18.79 11.39
N ARG A 87 8.36 19.28 10.53
CA ARG A 87 8.75 18.66 9.25
C ARG A 87 9.73 17.52 9.47
N TYR A 88 9.23 16.35 9.85
CA TYR A 88 10.01 15.13 10.01
C TYR A 88 9.39 13.98 9.21
N ILE A 89 10.22 13.11 8.66
CA ILE A 89 9.77 11.93 7.90
C ILE A 89 8.85 11.04 8.76
N TRP A 90 9.21 10.82 10.04
CA TRP A 90 8.39 10.04 10.95
C TRP A 90 7.05 10.71 11.26
N ALA A 91 7.01 12.04 11.35
CA ALA A 91 5.79 12.79 11.61
C ALA A 91 4.83 12.70 10.42
N LEU A 92 5.35 12.77 9.19
CA LEU A 92 4.56 12.57 7.96
C LEU A 92 3.96 11.16 7.87
N ARG A 93 4.66 10.14 8.39
CA ARG A 93 4.24 8.73 8.36
C ARG A 93 3.35 8.33 9.54
N LEU A 94 3.44 9.02 10.66
CA LEU A 94 2.77 8.67 11.91
C LEU A 94 1.26 8.43 11.75
N PRO A 95 0.47 9.30 11.10
CA PRO A 95 -0.96 9.08 10.95
C PRO A 95 -1.30 7.78 10.22
N VAL A 96 -0.54 7.47 9.17
CA VAL A 96 -0.73 6.25 8.37
C VAL A 96 -0.33 5.00 9.15
N VAL A 97 0.73 5.06 9.94
CA VAL A 97 1.10 3.98 10.88
C VAL A 97 -0.02 3.70 11.87
N LEU A 98 -0.60 4.75 12.45
CA LEU A 98 -1.73 4.61 13.38
C LEU A 98 -2.96 4.01 12.69
N ALA A 99 -3.29 4.43 11.46
CA ALA A 99 -4.38 3.85 10.66
C ALA A 99 -4.12 2.37 10.32
N SER A 100 -2.86 2.01 10.00
CA SER A 100 -2.48 0.62 9.74
C SER A 100 -2.61 -0.27 10.99
N VAL A 101 -2.24 0.23 12.16
CA VAL A 101 -2.46 -0.47 13.44
C VAL A 101 -3.95 -0.55 13.78
N ALA A 102 -4.71 0.52 13.52
CA ALA A 102 -6.16 0.52 13.68
C ALA A 102 -6.85 -0.52 12.77
N SER A 103 -6.31 -0.77 11.57
CA SER A 103 -6.81 -1.81 10.66
C SER A 103 -6.67 -3.21 11.26
N ILE A 104 -5.57 -3.49 11.98
CA ILE A 104 -5.39 -4.74 12.73
C ILE A 104 -6.43 -4.83 13.85
N PHE A 105 -6.64 -3.73 14.59
CA PHE A 105 -7.66 -3.68 15.64
C PHE A 105 -9.06 -3.91 15.09
N VAL A 106 -9.44 -3.28 13.97
CA VAL A 106 -10.74 -3.49 13.31
C VAL A 106 -10.89 -4.94 12.84
N THR A 107 -9.82 -5.56 12.31
CA THR A 107 -9.80 -6.98 11.93
C THR A 107 -10.13 -7.88 13.13
N LEU A 108 -9.60 -7.59 14.32
CA LEU A 108 -9.97 -8.30 15.56
C LEU A 108 -11.45 -8.10 15.95
N LYS A 109 -12.07 -6.96 15.60
CA LYS A 109 -13.49 -6.70 15.87
C LYS A 109 -14.47 -7.48 15.00
N PHE A 110 -13.99 -8.24 14.01
CA PHE A 110 -14.81 -9.23 13.31
C PHE A 110 -15.09 -10.49 14.14
N GLU A 111 -14.52 -10.63 15.33
CA GLU A 111 -14.70 -11.81 16.20
C GLU A 111 -16.18 -12.25 16.35
N PRO A 112 -17.18 -11.37 16.59
CA PRO A 112 -18.58 -11.80 16.71
C PRO A 112 -19.18 -12.37 15.42
N LEU A 113 -18.57 -12.09 14.25
CA LEU A 113 -19.03 -12.51 12.94
C LEU A 113 -18.36 -13.80 12.47
N VAL A 114 -17.04 -13.91 12.67
CA VAL A 114 -16.23 -14.99 12.11
C VAL A 114 -15.67 -15.94 13.17
N GLY A 115 -15.83 -15.61 14.44
CA GLY A 115 -15.28 -16.34 15.58
C GLY A 115 -13.86 -15.91 15.97
N LYS A 116 -13.52 -16.18 17.24
CA LYS A 116 -12.29 -15.71 17.90
C LYS A 116 -11.01 -16.19 17.20
N SER A 117 -10.95 -17.47 16.83
CA SER A 117 -9.76 -18.04 16.19
C SER A 117 -9.52 -17.44 14.79
N VAL A 118 -10.58 -17.24 14.02
CA VAL A 118 -10.50 -16.68 12.67
C VAL A 118 -10.09 -15.21 12.70
N SER A 119 -10.73 -14.38 13.54
CA SER A 119 -10.38 -12.96 13.63
C SER A 119 -8.94 -12.75 14.09
N ARG A 120 -8.46 -13.53 15.07
CA ARG A 120 -7.07 -13.44 15.54
C ARG A 120 -6.06 -13.89 14.50
N MET A 121 -6.33 -14.99 13.80
CA MET A 121 -5.46 -15.49 12.74
C MET A 121 -5.39 -14.50 11.56
N ALA A 122 -6.53 -13.90 11.16
CA ALA A 122 -6.56 -12.87 10.13
C ALA A 122 -5.78 -11.62 10.55
N ALA A 123 -5.97 -11.18 11.81
CA ALA A 123 -5.25 -10.03 12.35
C ALA A 123 -3.74 -10.30 12.49
N LEU A 124 -3.33 -11.50 12.89
CA LEU A 124 -1.92 -11.91 12.93
C LEU A 124 -1.31 -11.89 11.53
N ALA A 125 -2.00 -12.50 10.56
CA ALA A 125 -1.55 -12.50 9.17
C ALA A 125 -1.42 -11.07 8.62
N MET A 126 -2.37 -10.17 8.90
CA MET A 126 -2.28 -8.75 8.55
C MET A 126 -1.12 -8.03 9.27
N ALA A 127 -0.87 -8.37 10.53
CA ALA A 127 0.18 -7.75 11.33
C ALA A 127 1.58 -8.02 10.76
N ILE A 128 1.80 -9.23 10.21
CA ILE A 128 3.09 -9.70 9.70
C ILE A 128 3.20 -9.76 8.18
N SER A 129 2.14 -9.41 7.42
CA SER A 129 2.17 -9.41 5.96
C SER A 129 3.15 -8.37 5.42
N PRO A 130 4.00 -8.74 4.43
CA PRO A 130 4.94 -7.83 3.80
C PRO A 130 4.29 -6.56 3.26
N ALA A 131 3.18 -6.65 2.53
CA ALA A 131 2.47 -5.51 1.97
C ALA A 131 1.91 -4.59 3.06
N PHE A 132 1.21 -5.15 4.07
CA PHE A 132 0.58 -4.33 5.10
C PHE A 132 1.60 -3.69 6.05
N VAL A 133 2.78 -4.29 6.24
CA VAL A 133 3.88 -3.65 6.97
C VAL A 133 4.54 -2.59 6.10
N PHE A 134 4.85 -2.89 4.82
CA PHE A 134 5.59 -1.98 3.93
C PHE A 134 4.79 -0.70 3.66
N TYR A 135 3.55 -0.84 3.19
CA TYR A 135 2.69 0.31 2.89
C TYR A 135 2.08 0.94 4.14
N GLY A 136 1.94 0.20 5.23
CA GLY A 136 1.57 0.75 6.55
C GLY A 136 2.60 1.70 7.16
N ARG A 137 3.80 1.81 6.58
CA ARG A 137 4.91 2.72 6.95
C ARG A 137 5.13 3.82 5.90
N TYR A 138 4.17 4.05 5.06
CA TYR A 138 4.25 4.85 3.86
C TYR A 138 3.09 5.83 3.82
N SER A 139 3.37 7.13 3.71
CA SER A 139 2.32 8.16 3.80
C SER A 139 1.52 8.26 2.50
N ILE A 140 0.57 7.32 2.33
CA ILE A 140 -0.30 7.19 1.16
C ILE A 140 -1.77 6.99 1.54
N HIS A 141 -2.66 7.24 0.60
CA HIS A 141 -4.11 7.18 0.77
C HIS A 141 -4.64 5.76 0.99
N GLU A 142 -3.98 4.74 0.45
CA GLU A 142 -4.43 3.34 0.45
C GLU A 142 -4.63 2.76 1.85
N VAL A 143 -3.85 3.18 2.83
CA VAL A 143 -3.98 2.68 4.20
C VAL A 143 -5.28 3.17 4.85
N TRP A 144 -5.71 4.39 4.53
CA TRP A 144 -7.01 4.90 4.95
C TRP A 144 -8.15 4.18 4.24
N GLN A 145 -8.01 3.94 2.93
CA GLN A 145 -8.97 3.16 2.16
C GLN A 145 -9.13 1.74 2.73
N LEU A 146 -8.05 1.09 3.13
CA LEU A 146 -8.07 -0.19 3.84
C LEU A 146 -8.87 -0.10 5.13
N LEU A 147 -8.55 0.85 6.01
CA LEU A 147 -9.22 1.03 7.31
C LEU A 147 -10.73 1.25 7.13
N PHE A 148 -11.10 2.16 6.23
CA PHE A 148 -12.49 2.50 6.01
C PHE A 148 -13.28 1.40 5.30
N SER A 149 -12.65 0.63 4.38
CA SER A 149 -13.28 -0.54 3.78
C SER A 149 -13.50 -1.68 4.78
N LEU A 150 -12.57 -1.88 5.73
CA LEU A 150 -12.75 -2.82 6.84
C LEU A 150 -13.93 -2.40 7.74
N LEU A 151 -14.04 -1.13 8.10
CA LEU A 151 -15.17 -0.61 8.88
C LEU A 151 -16.49 -0.75 8.13
N PHE A 152 -16.51 -0.43 6.84
CA PHE A 152 -17.68 -0.56 5.98
C PHE A 152 -18.21 -2.01 5.95
N ILE A 153 -17.35 -2.97 5.67
CA ILE A 153 -17.74 -4.40 5.60
C ILE A 153 -18.10 -4.95 6.99
N LEU A 154 -17.34 -4.60 8.04
CA LEU A 154 -17.72 -4.93 9.41
C LEU A 154 -19.11 -4.41 9.75
N GLY A 155 -19.40 -3.18 9.35
CA GLY A 155 -20.69 -2.54 9.53
C GLY A 155 -21.81 -3.26 8.78
N LEU A 156 -21.64 -3.56 7.50
CA LEU A 156 -22.64 -4.26 6.68
C LEU A 156 -23.00 -5.64 7.26
N LEU A 157 -21.97 -6.46 7.54
CA LEU A 157 -22.16 -7.81 8.09
C LEU A 157 -22.75 -7.75 9.51
N GLY A 158 -22.30 -6.79 10.32
CA GLY A 158 -22.81 -6.58 11.67
C GLY A 158 -24.25 -6.07 11.70
N LEU A 159 -24.65 -5.19 10.77
CA LEU A 159 -26.05 -4.76 10.62
C LEU A 159 -26.95 -5.93 10.23
N TRP A 160 -26.49 -6.78 9.32
CA TRP A 160 -27.24 -7.96 8.95
C TRP A 160 -27.42 -8.91 10.14
N ARG A 161 -26.33 -9.19 10.87
CA ARG A 161 -26.29 -10.22 11.93
C ARG A 161 -26.88 -9.76 13.26
N PHE A 162 -26.70 -8.48 13.63
CA PHE A 162 -27.03 -7.96 14.96
C PHE A 162 -28.05 -6.81 14.94
N GLY A 163 -28.13 -6.06 13.83
CA GLY A 163 -29.08 -4.95 13.67
C GLY A 163 -28.83 -3.73 14.55
N THR A 164 -27.68 -3.61 15.22
CA THR A 164 -27.40 -2.58 16.24
C THR A 164 -26.86 -1.28 15.66
N ARG A 165 -27.12 -0.15 16.34
CA ARG A 165 -26.69 1.21 15.96
C ARG A 165 -25.18 1.33 15.73
N ARG A 166 -24.34 0.64 16.52
CA ARG A 166 -22.88 0.68 16.36
C ARG A 166 -22.43 0.26 14.95
N TYR A 167 -23.06 -0.71 14.36
CA TYR A 167 -22.72 -1.16 13.00
C TYR A 167 -23.24 -0.21 11.92
N LEU A 168 -24.34 0.53 12.19
CA LEU A 168 -24.77 1.62 11.32
C LEU A 168 -23.71 2.72 11.25
N TRP A 169 -23.14 3.10 12.40
CA TRP A 169 -22.00 4.02 12.43
C TRP A 169 -20.76 3.47 11.71
N CYS A 170 -20.48 2.18 11.83
CA CYS A 170 -19.37 1.56 11.06
C CYS A 170 -19.59 1.69 9.56
N VAL A 171 -20.83 1.49 9.06
CA VAL A 171 -21.16 1.71 7.64
C VAL A 171 -21.00 3.18 7.27
N GLY A 172 -21.55 4.09 8.04
CA GLY A 172 -21.51 5.53 7.76
C GLY A 172 -20.08 6.08 7.73
N VAL A 173 -19.29 5.80 8.79
CA VAL A 173 -17.88 6.20 8.88
C VAL A 173 -17.05 5.54 7.78
N GLY A 174 -17.26 4.23 7.54
CA GLY A 174 -16.57 3.51 6.47
C GLY A 174 -16.86 4.10 5.09
N THR A 175 -18.14 4.37 4.77
CA THR A 175 -18.53 4.96 3.48
C THR A 175 -17.99 6.37 3.31
N ALA A 176 -18.23 7.25 4.28
CA ALA A 176 -17.75 8.63 4.21
C ALA A 176 -16.21 8.68 4.16
N GLY A 177 -15.53 7.86 4.97
CA GLY A 177 -14.08 7.75 4.98
C GLY A 177 -13.49 7.28 3.65
N MET A 178 -14.09 6.27 3.00
CA MET A 178 -13.68 5.84 1.67
C MET A 178 -13.84 6.96 0.62
N ILE A 179 -14.98 7.66 0.61
CA ILE A 179 -15.22 8.80 -0.29
C ILE A 179 -14.19 9.92 -0.06
N LEU A 180 -13.87 10.21 1.18
CA LEU A 180 -12.90 11.24 1.57
C LEU A 180 -11.44 10.86 1.28
N THR A 181 -11.19 9.61 0.92
CA THR A 181 -9.83 9.09 0.76
C THR A 181 -9.50 8.80 -0.70
N LYS A 182 -10.34 8.06 -1.41
CA LYS A 182 -9.98 7.58 -2.74
C LYS A 182 -11.21 7.29 -3.61
N GLU A 183 -11.16 7.69 -4.85
CA GLU A 183 -12.18 7.50 -5.89
C GLU A 183 -12.56 6.02 -6.11
N THR A 184 -11.62 5.11 -5.80
CA THR A 184 -11.83 3.64 -5.94
C THR A 184 -12.84 3.05 -4.93
N TYR A 185 -13.43 3.87 -4.06
CA TYR A 185 -14.50 3.42 -3.16
C TYR A 185 -15.69 2.78 -3.90
N ILE A 186 -15.94 3.19 -5.13
CA ILE A 186 -16.98 2.61 -6.00
C ILE A 186 -16.73 1.12 -6.22
N ILE A 187 -15.46 0.70 -6.40
CA ILE A 187 -15.10 -0.71 -6.59
C ILE A 187 -15.48 -1.51 -5.35
N HIS A 188 -15.19 -0.96 -4.16
CA HIS A 188 -15.50 -1.63 -2.90
C HIS A 188 -17.01 -1.74 -2.66
N ILE A 189 -17.77 -0.67 -2.91
CA ILE A 189 -19.24 -0.69 -2.79
C ILE A 189 -19.87 -1.64 -3.83
N GLY A 190 -19.46 -1.54 -5.10
CA GLY A 190 -19.94 -2.41 -6.16
C GLY A 190 -19.66 -3.89 -5.88
N SER A 191 -18.43 -4.21 -5.48
CA SER A 191 -18.05 -5.58 -5.09
C SER A 191 -18.83 -6.09 -3.88
N ALA A 192 -19.13 -5.22 -2.90
CA ALA A 192 -19.93 -5.57 -1.73
C ALA A 192 -21.38 -5.91 -2.11
N LEU A 193 -21.99 -5.15 -3.03
CA LEU A 193 -23.35 -5.41 -3.53
C LEU A 193 -23.40 -6.71 -4.34
N ILE A 194 -22.45 -6.91 -5.25
CA ILE A 194 -22.31 -8.15 -6.03
C ILE A 194 -22.13 -9.35 -5.09
N ALA A 195 -21.26 -9.21 -4.07
CA ALA A 195 -21.03 -10.26 -3.09
C ALA A 195 -22.30 -10.63 -2.32
N ALA A 196 -23.15 -9.66 -1.98
CA ALA A 196 -24.44 -9.95 -1.33
C ALA A 196 -25.38 -10.76 -2.24
N GLY A 197 -25.48 -10.39 -3.53
CA GLY A 197 -26.27 -11.13 -4.53
C GLY A 197 -25.75 -12.55 -4.74
N VAL A 198 -24.44 -12.70 -4.94
CA VAL A 198 -23.81 -14.02 -5.13
C VAL A 198 -23.91 -14.88 -3.86
N LEU A 199 -23.77 -14.30 -2.67
CA LEU A 199 -23.99 -15.01 -1.42
C LEU A 199 -25.43 -15.56 -1.31
N TRP A 200 -26.40 -14.75 -1.69
CA TRP A 200 -27.79 -15.17 -1.69
C TRP A 200 -28.04 -16.36 -2.64
N ILE A 201 -27.45 -16.33 -3.84
CA ILE A 201 -27.50 -17.46 -4.80
C ILE A 201 -26.79 -18.69 -4.22
N SER A 202 -25.56 -18.49 -3.69
CA SER A 202 -24.77 -19.55 -3.06
C SER A 202 -25.49 -20.22 -1.87
N HIS A 203 -26.28 -19.44 -1.10
CA HIS A 203 -27.10 -19.96 -0.02
C HIS A 203 -28.24 -20.88 -0.54
N ARG A 204 -28.79 -20.63 -1.73
CA ARG A 204 -29.78 -21.51 -2.36
C ARG A 204 -29.22 -22.88 -2.76
N ILE A 205 -27.94 -22.90 -3.16
CA ILE A 205 -27.23 -24.14 -3.54
C ILE A 205 -26.72 -24.89 -2.31
N THR A 206 -26.06 -24.17 -1.41
CA THR A 206 -25.48 -24.73 -0.17
C THR A 206 -25.95 -23.86 1.00
N PRO A 207 -27.00 -24.30 1.73
CA PRO A 207 -27.59 -23.50 2.80
C PRO A 207 -26.61 -23.13 3.91
N LEU A 208 -26.69 -21.86 4.33
CA LEU A 208 -25.93 -21.29 5.44
C LEU A 208 -26.82 -21.24 6.69
N PRO A 209 -26.52 -22.02 7.73
CA PRO A 209 -27.35 -22.11 8.92
C PRO A 209 -27.39 -20.81 9.73
N ASP A 210 -26.36 -19.99 9.61
CA ASP A 210 -26.16 -18.75 10.35
C ASP A 210 -26.58 -17.48 9.55
N LEU A 211 -27.08 -17.64 8.33
CA LEU A 211 -27.58 -16.52 7.52
C LEU A 211 -28.98 -16.09 8.00
N LYS A 212 -29.05 -15.58 9.21
CA LYS A 212 -30.28 -15.04 9.80
C LYS A 212 -30.14 -13.54 9.98
N ARG A 213 -31.13 -12.79 9.47
CA ARG A 213 -31.21 -11.34 9.67
C ARG A 213 -31.76 -11.03 11.06
N ALA A 214 -31.04 -10.20 11.82
CA ALA A 214 -31.52 -9.71 13.09
C ALA A 214 -32.61 -8.63 12.91
N ARG A 215 -33.43 -8.48 13.96
CA ARG A 215 -34.35 -7.34 14.05
C ARG A 215 -33.56 -6.04 14.13
N ARG A 216 -33.98 -5.06 13.36
CA ARG A 216 -33.42 -3.72 13.33
C ARG A 216 -33.59 -3.04 14.70
N GLN A 217 -32.48 -2.54 15.28
CA GLN A 217 -32.43 -1.83 16.55
C GLN A 217 -32.07 -0.34 16.37
N TRP A 218 -32.25 0.19 15.18
CA TRP A 218 -32.05 1.59 14.81
C TRP A 218 -33.25 2.07 14.01
N ASP A 219 -33.52 3.36 14.04
CA ASP A 219 -34.66 3.98 13.38
C ASP A 219 -34.23 4.91 12.23
N LEU A 220 -35.17 5.66 11.64
CA LEU A 220 -34.89 6.59 10.55
C LEU A 220 -34.12 7.82 11.04
N VAL A 221 -34.28 8.18 12.33
CA VAL A 221 -33.52 9.29 12.92
C VAL A 221 -32.04 8.89 13.05
N ASP A 222 -31.75 7.69 13.53
CA ASP A 222 -30.38 7.17 13.57
C ASP A 222 -29.74 7.17 12.16
N LEU A 223 -30.49 6.73 11.14
CA LEU A 223 -30.02 6.73 9.76
C LEU A 223 -29.76 8.16 9.26
N ALA A 224 -30.67 9.09 9.54
CA ALA A 224 -30.52 10.49 9.16
C ALA A 224 -29.30 11.14 9.84
N ILE A 225 -29.08 10.87 11.13
CA ILE A 225 -27.92 11.38 11.87
C ILE A 225 -26.61 10.83 11.26
N VAL A 226 -26.51 9.52 11.02
CA VAL A 226 -25.30 8.92 10.47
C VAL A 226 -25.02 9.41 9.04
N THR A 227 -26.08 9.47 8.21
CA THR A 227 -25.95 9.97 6.83
C THR A 227 -25.61 11.46 6.81
N GLY A 228 -26.31 12.26 7.61
CA GLY A 228 -26.06 13.71 7.73
C GLY A 228 -24.64 14.01 8.22
N THR A 229 -24.15 13.26 9.20
CA THR A 229 -22.76 13.36 9.68
C THR A 229 -21.78 13.02 8.57
N GLY A 230 -22.00 11.92 7.84
CA GLY A 230 -21.15 11.53 6.71
C GLY A 230 -21.12 12.62 5.63
N LEU A 231 -22.27 13.13 5.23
CA LEU A 231 -22.38 14.21 4.23
C LEU A 231 -21.73 15.49 4.71
N PHE A 232 -21.90 15.86 5.98
CA PHE A 232 -21.25 17.02 6.57
C PHE A 232 -19.72 16.94 6.42
N PHE A 233 -19.11 15.82 6.79
CA PHE A 233 -17.65 15.68 6.65
C PHE A 233 -17.20 15.63 5.19
N VAL A 234 -17.95 15.00 4.29
CA VAL A 234 -17.64 15.02 2.86
C VAL A 234 -17.64 16.46 2.33
N VAL A 235 -18.70 17.23 2.60
CA VAL A 235 -18.78 18.64 2.17
C VAL A 235 -17.70 19.46 2.84
N PHE A 236 -17.50 19.32 4.16
CA PHE A 236 -16.49 20.05 4.92
C PHE A 236 -15.08 19.92 4.33
N PHE A 237 -14.64 18.69 4.06
CA PHE A 237 -13.29 18.45 3.57
C PHE A 237 -13.13 18.81 2.08
N TYR A 238 -14.10 18.47 1.23
CA TYR A 238 -14.02 18.83 -0.19
C TYR A 238 -14.17 20.33 -0.45
N SER A 239 -14.93 21.03 0.38
CA SER A 239 -15.03 22.50 0.31
C SER A 239 -13.84 23.22 0.94
N GLY A 240 -12.78 22.52 1.34
CA GLY A 240 -11.64 23.19 1.99
C GLY A 240 -12.06 23.92 3.26
N THR A 241 -12.76 23.25 4.18
CA THR A 241 -13.33 23.81 5.42
C THR A 241 -14.30 24.99 5.16
N PHE A 242 -15.16 24.85 4.13
CA PHE A 242 -16.13 25.83 3.63
C PHE A 242 -15.54 27.07 2.95
N LEU A 243 -14.22 27.11 2.70
CA LEU A 243 -13.54 28.24 2.07
C LEU A 243 -13.43 28.10 0.54
N ASN A 244 -13.63 26.89 -0.01
CA ASN A 244 -13.51 26.58 -1.44
C ASN A 244 -14.67 25.70 -1.95
N TRP A 245 -15.84 26.26 -2.12
CA TRP A 245 -17.03 25.54 -2.60
C TRP A 245 -16.88 24.85 -3.96
N PRO A 246 -16.09 25.37 -4.95
CA PRO A 246 -15.81 24.63 -6.18
C PRO A 246 -15.22 23.24 -5.96
N GLY A 247 -14.53 22.99 -4.84
CA GLY A 247 -13.99 21.69 -4.49
C GLY A 247 -15.06 20.60 -4.32
N VAL A 248 -16.27 20.95 -3.90
CA VAL A 248 -17.40 20.00 -3.81
C VAL A 248 -17.81 19.50 -5.19
N LYS A 249 -17.84 20.40 -6.21
CA LYS A 249 -18.04 20.00 -7.61
C LYS A 249 -16.90 19.10 -8.10
N GLY A 250 -15.69 19.33 -7.59
CA GLY A 250 -14.51 18.53 -7.89
C GLY A 250 -14.68 17.05 -7.54
N LEU A 251 -15.44 16.70 -6.48
CA LEU A 251 -15.78 15.31 -6.15
C LEU A 251 -16.41 14.57 -7.34
N TYR A 252 -17.28 15.23 -8.10
CA TYR A 252 -17.89 14.64 -9.29
C TYR A 252 -16.93 14.61 -10.48
N LEU A 253 -16.20 15.70 -10.71
CA LEU A 253 -15.28 15.85 -11.85
C LEU A 253 -14.10 14.86 -11.77
N THR A 254 -13.72 14.45 -10.57
CA THR A 254 -12.63 13.47 -10.36
C THR A 254 -12.85 12.15 -11.07
N PHE A 255 -14.12 11.73 -11.26
CA PHE A 255 -14.41 10.47 -11.95
C PHE A 255 -14.04 10.49 -13.43
N ALA A 256 -14.14 11.63 -14.10
CA ALA A 256 -13.69 11.78 -15.48
C ALA A 256 -12.17 11.57 -15.59
N THR A 257 -11.41 12.23 -14.71
CA THR A 257 -9.96 12.08 -14.63
C THR A 257 -9.54 10.65 -14.28
N TRP A 258 -10.20 10.05 -13.28
CA TRP A 258 -9.92 8.69 -12.88
C TRP A 258 -10.22 7.67 -13.98
N TYR A 259 -11.34 7.82 -14.70
CA TYR A 259 -11.68 6.97 -15.85
C TYR A 259 -10.63 7.06 -16.96
N GLN A 260 -10.18 8.27 -17.29
CA GLN A 260 -9.11 8.48 -18.28
C GLN A 260 -7.80 7.82 -17.84
N THR A 261 -7.38 8.03 -16.59
CA THR A 261 -6.18 7.42 -16.02
C THR A 261 -6.28 5.90 -15.99
N GLY A 262 -7.43 5.36 -15.58
CA GLY A 262 -7.68 3.92 -15.54
C GLY A 262 -7.65 3.26 -16.92
N SER A 263 -8.10 3.98 -17.95
CA SER A 263 -8.12 3.50 -19.34
C SER A 263 -6.76 3.63 -20.03
N ASN A 264 -6.07 4.76 -19.83
CA ASN A 264 -4.82 5.07 -20.52
C ASN A 264 -3.57 4.60 -19.76
N GLY A 265 -3.68 4.27 -18.45
CA GLY A 265 -2.61 3.73 -17.60
C GLY A 265 -1.52 4.72 -17.20
N ASN A 266 -1.35 5.83 -17.88
CA ASN A 266 -0.39 6.93 -17.58
C ASN A 266 1.02 6.45 -17.18
N GLY A 267 1.58 5.44 -17.86
CA GLY A 267 2.90 4.87 -17.56
C GLY A 267 2.90 3.87 -16.40
N HIS A 268 1.74 3.53 -15.86
CA HIS A 268 1.57 2.52 -14.80
C HIS A 268 0.77 1.30 -15.27
N GLU A 269 0.75 1.05 -16.60
CA GLU A 269 0.10 -0.11 -17.19
C GLU A 269 0.79 -1.38 -16.70
N LYS A 270 -0.02 -2.28 -16.17
CA LYS A 270 0.43 -3.61 -15.76
C LYS A 270 -0.55 -4.65 -16.29
N PRO A 271 -0.05 -5.85 -16.67
CA PRO A 271 -0.89 -6.92 -17.16
C PRO A 271 -1.90 -7.38 -16.08
N TRP A 272 -2.95 -8.06 -16.51
CA TRP A 272 -4.01 -8.52 -15.62
C TRP A 272 -3.54 -9.44 -14.46
N PRO A 273 -2.47 -10.29 -14.61
CA PRO A 273 -2.01 -11.17 -13.54
C PRO A 273 -1.09 -10.49 -12.51
N TYR A 274 -0.81 -9.20 -12.65
CA TYR A 274 0.13 -8.46 -11.82
C TYR A 274 -0.07 -8.66 -10.30
N TRP A 275 -1.32 -8.66 -9.83
CA TRP A 275 -1.60 -8.88 -8.42
C TRP A 275 -1.26 -10.29 -7.97
N LEU A 276 -1.49 -11.29 -8.83
CA LEU A 276 -1.14 -12.67 -8.52
C LEU A 276 0.38 -12.86 -8.45
N GLU A 277 1.14 -12.18 -9.28
CA GLU A 277 2.60 -12.16 -9.22
C GLU A 277 3.11 -11.65 -7.88
N LEU A 278 2.55 -10.53 -7.41
CA LEU A 278 2.88 -9.98 -6.09
C LEU A 278 2.49 -10.92 -4.95
N ILE A 279 1.31 -11.54 -5.03
CA ILE A 279 0.84 -12.52 -4.04
C ILE A 279 1.77 -13.74 -3.98
N LEU A 280 2.15 -14.28 -5.13
CA LEU A 280 3.06 -15.43 -5.22
C LEU A 280 4.44 -15.14 -4.61
N ARG A 281 4.92 -13.91 -4.77
CA ARG A 281 6.23 -13.51 -4.26
C ARG A 281 6.22 -13.21 -2.76
N TYR A 282 5.19 -12.51 -2.28
CA TYR A 282 5.23 -11.90 -0.95
C TYR A 282 4.15 -12.38 0.01
N GLU A 283 2.96 -12.76 -0.48
CA GLU A 283 1.75 -12.84 0.33
C GLU A 283 1.21 -14.29 0.45
N TRP A 284 1.99 -15.18 1.04
CA TRP A 284 1.65 -16.62 1.15
C TRP A 284 0.32 -16.90 1.85
N PRO A 285 -0.03 -16.24 2.98
CA PRO A 285 -1.36 -16.39 3.57
C PRO A 285 -2.49 -15.99 2.61
N VAL A 286 -2.29 -14.91 1.83
CA VAL A 286 -3.26 -14.46 0.83
C VAL A 286 -3.40 -15.47 -0.31
N LEU A 287 -2.29 -16.04 -0.78
CA LEU A 287 -2.29 -17.10 -1.80
C LEU A 287 -3.15 -18.29 -1.36
N ILE A 288 -2.94 -18.76 -0.13
CA ILE A 288 -3.75 -19.85 0.43
C ILE A 288 -5.22 -19.42 0.53
N GLY A 289 -5.50 -18.19 0.98
CA GLY A 289 -6.84 -17.62 1.03
C GLY A 289 -7.53 -17.59 -0.33
N LEU A 290 -6.80 -17.18 -1.37
CA LEU A 290 -7.29 -17.13 -2.75
C LEU A 290 -7.63 -18.54 -3.27
N LEU A 291 -6.75 -19.53 -3.03
CA LEU A 291 -6.99 -20.92 -3.38
C LEU A 291 -8.22 -21.49 -2.63
N LEU A 292 -8.39 -21.16 -1.36
CA LEU A 292 -9.56 -21.57 -0.57
C LEU A 292 -10.87 -20.93 -1.05
N CYS A 293 -10.83 -19.82 -1.79
CA CYS A 293 -12.02 -19.26 -2.41
C CYS A 293 -12.65 -20.21 -3.44
N LEU A 294 -11.88 -21.08 -4.09
CA LEU A 294 -12.39 -22.10 -5.02
C LEU A 294 -13.35 -23.09 -4.33
N VAL A 295 -13.21 -23.23 -3.02
CA VAL A 295 -14.04 -24.12 -2.18
C VAL A 295 -14.85 -23.34 -1.14
N CYS A 296 -15.05 -22.05 -1.34
CA CYS A 296 -15.73 -21.16 -0.38
C CYS A 296 -17.15 -21.61 -0.03
N GLN A 297 -17.81 -22.38 -0.90
CA GLN A 297 -19.13 -22.97 -0.68
C GLN A 297 -19.15 -23.94 0.53
N PHE A 298 -17.99 -24.51 0.93
CA PHE A 298 -17.91 -25.39 2.09
C PHE A 298 -17.80 -24.63 3.42
N PHE A 299 -17.51 -23.33 3.40
CA PHE A 299 -17.55 -22.52 4.62
C PHE A 299 -18.99 -22.32 5.08
N ARG A 300 -19.31 -22.80 6.26
CA ARG A 300 -20.66 -22.69 6.87
C ARG A 300 -20.92 -21.32 7.50
N ASN A 301 -19.88 -20.55 7.80
CA ASN A 301 -20.01 -19.19 8.32
C ASN A 301 -20.32 -18.22 7.18
N PHE A 302 -21.45 -17.48 7.28
CA PHE A 302 -21.89 -16.58 6.22
C PHE A 302 -20.92 -15.43 5.98
N ALA A 303 -20.33 -14.88 7.05
CA ALA A 303 -19.41 -13.75 6.92
C ALA A 303 -18.10 -14.15 6.21
N VAL A 304 -17.55 -15.34 6.50
CA VAL A 304 -16.38 -15.88 5.79
C VAL A 304 -16.69 -16.11 4.31
N ARG A 305 -17.87 -16.71 3.99
CA ARG A 305 -18.27 -16.93 2.60
C ARG A 305 -18.51 -15.60 1.87
N TYR A 306 -19.11 -14.63 2.53
CA TYR A 306 -19.25 -13.27 1.99
C TYR A 306 -17.90 -12.63 1.69
N LEU A 307 -16.95 -12.70 2.64
CA LEU A 307 -15.61 -12.14 2.49
C LEU A 307 -14.82 -12.83 1.36
N ALA A 308 -15.01 -14.15 1.15
CA ALA A 308 -14.41 -14.85 0.02
C ALA A 308 -14.95 -14.31 -1.32
N ILE A 309 -16.27 -14.17 -1.46
CA ILE A 309 -16.89 -13.67 -2.69
C ILE A 309 -16.50 -12.19 -2.92
N TYR A 310 -16.59 -11.37 -1.88
CA TYR A 310 -16.18 -9.96 -1.93
C TYR A 310 -14.69 -9.81 -2.31
N GLY A 311 -13.81 -10.60 -1.69
CA GLY A 311 -12.38 -10.57 -1.97
C GLY A 311 -12.05 -10.95 -3.42
N VAL A 312 -12.70 -11.98 -3.96
CA VAL A 312 -12.57 -12.35 -5.38
C VAL A 312 -13.13 -11.25 -6.29
N GLY A 313 -14.25 -10.64 -5.93
CA GLY A 313 -14.84 -9.51 -6.68
C GLY A 313 -13.90 -8.32 -6.77
N VAL A 314 -13.34 -7.88 -5.63
CA VAL A 314 -12.36 -6.79 -5.57
C VAL A 314 -11.10 -7.16 -6.37
N PHE A 315 -10.57 -8.37 -6.17
CA PHE A 315 -9.39 -8.86 -6.89
C PHE A 315 -9.61 -8.85 -8.42
N ALA A 316 -10.75 -9.34 -8.89
CA ALA A 316 -11.09 -9.35 -10.31
C ALA A 316 -11.24 -7.93 -10.86
N ALA A 317 -11.95 -7.03 -10.16
CA ALA A 317 -12.13 -5.66 -10.58
C ALA A 317 -10.79 -4.93 -10.76
N TYR A 318 -9.90 -5.01 -9.77
CA TYR A 318 -8.57 -4.39 -9.88
C TYR A 318 -7.64 -5.11 -10.87
N SER A 319 -7.88 -6.38 -11.21
CA SER A 319 -7.12 -7.09 -12.24
C SER A 319 -7.46 -6.60 -13.65
N ILE A 320 -8.71 -6.19 -13.90
CA ILE A 320 -9.16 -5.66 -15.18
C ILE A 320 -8.62 -4.26 -15.46
N ILE A 321 -8.53 -3.39 -14.44
CA ILE A 321 -8.04 -2.02 -14.58
C ILE A 321 -6.58 -2.03 -14.99
N HIS A 322 -6.21 -1.29 -16.05
CA HIS A 322 -4.83 -1.24 -16.56
C HIS A 322 -3.87 -0.51 -15.64
N TYR A 323 -4.30 0.60 -15.04
CA TYR A 323 -3.51 1.36 -14.08
C TYR A 323 -3.34 0.59 -12.77
N LYS A 324 -2.12 0.18 -12.46
CA LYS A 324 -1.80 -0.61 -11.27
C LYS A 324 -0.52 -0.10 -10.60
N THR A 325 -0.67 0.38 -9.38
CA THR A 325 0.46 0.71 -8.50
C THR A 325 0.51 -0.30 -7.34
N PRO A 326 1.69 -0.76 -6.92
CA PRO A 326 1.81 -1.93 -6.05
C PRO A 326 1.17 -1.73 -4.66
N TRP A 327 1.04 -0.50 -4.18
CA TRP A 327 0.41 -0.20 -2.89
C TRP A 327 -1.09 -0.46 -2.84
N ILE A 328 -1.77 -0.52 -3.98
CA ILE A 328 -3.19 -0.87 -4.06
C ILE A 328 -3.46 -2.28 -3.53
N ILE A 329 -2.45 -3.17 -3.53
CA ILE A 329 -2.60 -4.56 -3.11
C ILE A 329 -3.22 -4.70 -1.72
N ILE A 330 -2.91 -3.79 -0.77
CA ILE A 330 -3.48 -3.87 0.59
C ILE A 330 -5.00 -3.70 0.62
N SER A 331 -5.56 -2.93 -0.31
CA SER A 331 -7.02 -2.78 -0.48
C SER A 331 -7.65 -4.02 -1.13
N VAL A 332 -6.88 -4.71 -1.98
CA VAL A 332 -7.35 -5.87 -2.76
C VAL A 332 -7.38 -7.14 -1.92
N VAL A 333 -6.33 -7.40 -1.14
CA VAL A 333 -6.08 -8.74 -0.58
C VAL A 333 -6.58 -8.95 0.86
N TRP A 334 -6.94 -7.89 1.59
CA TRP A 334 -7.32 -8.02 3.00
C TRP A 334 -8.48 -8.99 3.27
N PRO A 335 -9.52 -9.14 2.42
CA PRO A 335 -10.59 -10.09 2.68
C PRO A 335 -10.11 -11.54 2.61
N LEU A 336 -9.09 -11.81 1.78
CA LEU A 336 -8.52 -13.14 1.60
C LEU A 336 -7.76 -13.63 2.84
N LEU A 337 -7.29 -12.73 3.70
CA LEU A 337 -6.71 -13.08 5.00
C LEU A 337 -7.74 -13.73 5.93
N PHE A 338 -9.01 -13.34 5.87
CA PHE A 338 -10.08 -14.00 6.63
C PHE A 338 -10.39 -15.39 6.09
N VAL A 339 -10.31 -15.59 4.77
CA VAL A 339 -10.50 -16.90 4.14
C VAL A 339 -9.36 -17.84 4.53
N PHE A 340 -8.11 -17.37 4.45
CA PHE A 340 -6.95 -18.08 4.97
C PHE A 340 -7.14 -18.45 6.46
N ALA A 341 -7.53 -17.48 7.27
CA ALA A 341 -7.73 -17.67 8.70
C ALA A 341 -8.83 -18.69 9.01
N ALA A 342 -9.91 -18.70 8.23
CA ALA A 342 -10.97 -19.69 8.36
C ALA A 342 -10.46 -21.11 8.02
N GLY A 343 -9.66 -21.24 6.97
CA GLY A 343 -8.97 -22.49 6.63
C GLY A 343 -7.98 -22.93 7.71
N ALA A 344 -7.19 -21.99 8.24
CA ALA A 344 -6.20 -22.26 9.29
C ALA A 344 -6.85 -22.67 10.63
N ALA A 345 -7.98 -22.06 10.99
CA ALA A 345 -8.72 -22.34 12.21
C ALA A 345 -9.69 -23.53 12.10
N ALA A 346 -9.90 -24.09 10.92
CA ALA A 346 -10.84 -25.18 10.70
C ALA A 346 -10.40 -26.44 11.48
N ARG A 347 -11.31 -26.95 12.35
CA ARG A 347 -11.07 -28.19 13.09
C ARG A 347 -11.17 -29.44 12.21
N LYS A 348 -12.04 -29.38 11.19
CA LYS A 348 -12.21 -30.42 10.18
C LYS A 348 -12.13 -29.75 8.82
N ILE A 349 -11.16 -30.12 8.03
CA ILE A 349 -11.09 -29.71 6.63
C ILE A 349 -11.97 -30.69 5.85
N PRO A 350 -12.94 -30.22 5.06
CA PRO A 350 -13.63 -31.08 4.12
C PRO A 350 -12.58 -31.78 3.23
N ARG A 351 -12.63 -33.11 3.15
CA ARG A 351 -11.69 -33.87 2.30
C ARG A 351 -11.63 -33.31 0.90
N THR A 352 -12.77 -32.96 0.34
CA THR A 352 -12.88 -32.30 -0.97
C THR A 352 -12.04 -31.03 -1.06
N ALA A 353 -12.10 -30.15 -0.03
CA ALA A 353 -11.30 -28.91 -0.02
C ALA A 353 -9.79 -29.20 0.02
N PHE A 354 -9.38 -30.22 0.79
CA PHE A 354 -7.98 -30.65 0.85
C PHE A 354 -7.48 -31.13 -0.51
N TYR A 355 -8.27 -31.95 -1.21
CA TYR A 355 -7.90 -32.46 -2.53
C TYR A 355 -7.93 -31.36 -3.59
N VAL A 356 -8.93 -30.48 -3.60
CA VAL A 356 -9.00 -29.36 -4.56
C VAL A 356 -7.77 -28.46 -4.44
N VAL A 357 -7.40 -28.10 -3.22
CA VAL A 357 -6.20 -27.26 -3.00
C VAL A 357 -4.93 -28.04 -3.35
N GLY A 358 -4.80 -29.30 -2.91
CA GLY A 358 -3.62 -30.12 -3.19
C GLY A 358 -3.41 -30.38 -4.68
N PHE A 359 -4.44 -30.84 -5.37
CA PHE A 359 -4.38 -31.06 -6.81
C PHE A 359 -4.29 -29.74 -7.61
N GLY A 360 -4.86 -28.65 -7.11
CA GLY A 360 -4.69 -27.30 -7.69
C GLY A 360 -3.23 -26.86 -7.67
N VAL A 361 -2.54 -27.06 -6.55
CA VAL A 361 -1.09 -26.75 -6.44
C VAL A 361 -0.25 -27.66 -7.35
N ILE A 362 -0.57 -28.96 -7.40
CA ILE A 362 0.10 -29.89 -8.32
C ILE A 362 -0.15 -29.49 -9.78
N GLY A 363 -1.39 -29.14 -10.11
CA GLY A 363 -1.77 -28.68 -11.45
C GLY A 363 -1.06 -27.38 -11.84
N PHE A 364 -0.89 -26.46 -10.89
CA PHE A 364 -0.07 -25.24 -11.11
C PHE A 364 1.37 -25.61 -11.51
N GLY A 365 2.01 -26.51 -10.75
CA GLY A 365 3.36 -26.97 -11.06
C GLY A 365 3.45 -27.66 -12.41
N LEU A 366 2.50 -28.55 -12.73
CA LEU A 366 2.44 -29.25 -14.03
C LEU A 366 2.18 -28.27 -15.19
N GLY A 367 1.31 -27.26 -15.00
CA GLY A 367 1.09 -26.21 -16.00
C GLY A 367 2.35 -25.38 -16.27
N ALA A 368 3.10 -25.04 -15.22
CA ALA A 368 4.38 -24.36 -15.35
C ALA A 368 5.42 -25.24 -16.10
N VAL A 369 5.49 -26.54 -15.80
CA VAL A 369 6.35 -27.50 -16.52
C VAL A 369 5.93 -27.62 -17.98
N ALA A 370 4.64 -27.75 -18.25
CA ALA A 370 4.13 -27.84 -19.62
C ALA A 370 4.49 -26.59 -20.43
N SER A 371 4.32 -25.41 -19.85
CA SER A 371 4.74 -24.16 -20.48
C SER A 371 6.24 -24.14 -20.80
N TYR A 372 7.06 -24.61 -19.86
CA TYR A 372 8.50 -24.75 -20.09
C TYR A 372 8.81 -25.67 -21.29
N LEU A 373 8.24 -26.87 -21.30
CA LEU A 373 8.48 -27.86 -22.36
C LEU A 373 8.05 -27.36 -23.75
N VAL A 374 6.94 -26.61 -23.82
CA VAL A 374 6.46 -26.02 -25.08
C VAL A 374 7.38 -24.89 -25.57
N GLN A 375 7.90 -24.11 -24.63
CA GLN A 375 8.70 -22.93 -24.97
C GLN A 375 10.21 -23.21 -25.15
N THR A 376 10.72 -24.37 -24.67
CA THR A 376 12.14 -24.75 -24.82
C THR A 376 12.61 -24.87 -26.27
N LYS A 377 11.69 -25.13 -27.20
CA LYS A 377 12.03 -25.12 -28.65
C LYS A 377 12.41 -23.73 -29.17
N ALA A 378 12.03 -22.67 -28.49
CA ALA A 378 12.31 -21.28 -28.83
C ALA A 378 13.48 -20.68 -28.03
N MET A 379 14.06 -21.43 -27.08
CA MET A 379 15.13 -20.97 -26.20
C MET A 379 16.50 -21.56 -26.54
N PRO A 380 17.62 -20.87 -26.19
CA PRO A 380 18.95 -21.40 -26.35
C PRO A 380 19.13 -22.75 -25.62
N ALA A 381 19.90 -23.67 -26.23
CA ALA A 381 20.16 -25.00 -25.67
C ALA A 381 20.80 -25.03 -24.27
N THR A 382 21.30 -23.88 -23.79
CA THR A 382 21.89 -23.69 -22.46
C THR A 382 20.88 -23.35 -21.35
N CYS A 383 19.59 -23.21 -21.71
CA CYS A 383 18.56 -22.83 -20.71
C CYS A 383 18.09 -24.07 -19.92
N THR A 384 18.62 -24.23 -18.71
CA THR A 384 18.14 -25.25 -17.78
C THR A 384 16.82 -24.86 -17.14
N TRP A 385 16.05 -25.83 -16.59
CA TRP A 385 14.83 -25.59 -15.84
C TRP A 385 15.00 -24.50 -14.75
N ALA A 386 16.10 -24.53 -14.03
CA ALA A 386 16.39 -23.56 -12.99
C ALA A 386 16.58 -22.14 -13.55
N ILE A 387 17.25 -22.03 -14.70
CA ILE A 387 17.42 -20.74 -15.41
C ILE A 387 16.07 -20.28 -15.97
N TYR A 388 15.29 -21.18 -16.57
CA TYR A 388 13.95 -20.87 -17.05
C TYR A 388 13.03 -20.38 -15.93
N LEU A 389 12.97 -21.09 -14.80
CA LEU A 389 12.16 -20.69 -13.66
C LEU A 389 12.63 -19.36 -13.08
N ARG A 390 13.94 -19.16 -12.99
CA ARG A 390 14.55 -17.91 -12.54
C ARG A 390 14.23 -16.76 -13.50
N GLU A 391 14.35 -16.97 -14.80
CA GLU A 391 14.04 -15.94 -15.79
C GLU A 391 12.53 -15.74 -15.96
N ALA A 392 11.72 -16.78 -15.93
CA ALA A 392 10.27 -16.67 -15.92
C ALA A 392 9.78 -15.94 -14.67
N VAL A 393 10.35 -16.21 -13.50
CA VAL A 393 10.09 -15.46 -12.27
C VAL A 393 10.60 -14.04 -12.39
N LYS A 394 11.79 -13.79 -12.93
CA LYS A 394 12.28 -12.44 -13.19
C LYS A 394 11.42 -11.70 -14.21
N ILE A 395 10.97 -12.35 -15.27
CA ILE A 395 10.14 -11.78 -16.33
C ILE A 395 8.74 -11.48 -15.79
N THR A 396 8.19 -12.42 -15.00
CA THR A 396 6.90 -12.23 -14.30
C THR A 396 7.01 -11.13 -13.24
N LEU A 397 8.19 -10.95 -12.64
CA LEU A 397 8.46 -9.97 -11.57
C LEU A 397 9.05 -8.66 -12.10
N ALA A 398 9.65 -8.66 -13.29
CA ALA A 398 10.18 -7.49 -13.97
C ALA A 398 9.20 -7.03 -15.07
N ALA A 399 8.02 -6.61 -14.67
CA ALA A 399 7.01 -6.00 -15.57
C ALA A 399 7.50 -4.72 -16.28
N SER A 400 8.79 -4.44 -16.22
CA SER A 400 9.51 -3.36 -16.90
C SER A 400 10.61 -3.86 -17.84
N SER A 401 10.69 -5.17 -18.14
CA SER A 401 11.68 -5.61 -19.14
C SER A 401 11.23 -5.14 -20.52
N THR A 402 12.06 -4.37 -21.13
CA THR A 402 11.91 -3.75 -22.46
C THR A 402 11.90 -4.76 -23.62
N SER A 403 11.89 -6.06 -23.34
CA SER A 403 11.85 -7.12 -24.36
C SER A 403 10.44 -7.68 -24.51
N PRO A 404 9.77 -7.48 -25.68
CA PRO A 404 8.45 -8.04 -25.97
C PRO A 404 8.40 -9.58 -25.83
N VAL A 405 9.48 -10.27 -26.20
CA VAL A 405 9.61 -11.73 -26.13
C VAL A 405 9.57 -12.23 -24.69
N ALA A 406 10.17 -11.51 -23.77
CA ALA A 406 10.19 -11.85 -22.34
C ALA A 406 8.79 -11.77 -21.72
N GLY A 407 8.02 -10.72 -22.05
CA GLY A 407 6.64 -10.57 -21.58
C GLY A 407 5.72 -11.70 -22.05
N GLU A 408 5.89 -12.15 -23.29
CA GLU A 408 5.10 -13.23 -23.87
C GLU A 408 5.37 -14.59 -23.20
N ILE A 409 6.64 -14.88 -22.90
CA ILE A 409 7.04 -16.10 -22.17
C ILE A 409 6.40 -16.13 -20.78
N GLY A 410 6.45 -15.02 -20.05
CA GLY A 410 5.84 -14.90 -18.73
C GLY A 410 4.32 -15.07 -18.75
N GLN A 411 3.64 -14.46 -19.72
CA GLN A 411 2.18 -14.61 -19.89
C GLN A 411 1.77 -16.05 -20.22
N ARG A 412 2.50 -16.73 -21.08
CA ARG A 412 2.25 -18.13 -21.42
C ARG A 412 2.50 -19.06 -20.23
N LEU A 413 3.60 -18.85 -19.49
CA LEU A 413 3.88 -19.59 -18.25
C LEU A 413 2.71 -19.45 -17.26
N PHE A 414 2.31 -18.21 -17.04
CA PHE A 414 1.24 -17.91 -16.10
C PHE A 414 -0.11 -18.49 -16.57
N GLY A 415 -0.46 -18.33 -17.83
CA GLY A 415 -1.67 -18.91 -18.40
C GLY A 415 -1.73 -20.43 -18.24
N CYS A 416 -0.65 -21.13 -18.55
CA CYS A 416 -0.56 -22.58 -18.37
C CYS A 416 -0.64 -22.99 -16.89
N ALA A 417 -0.01 -22.23 -15.98
CA ALA A 417 -0.07 -22.50 -14.55
C ALA A 417 -1.50 -22.30 -14.00
N VAL A 418 -2.20 -21.26 -14.42
CA VAL A 418 -3.62 -21.03 -14.04
C VAL A 418 -4.52 -22.14 -14.58
N VAL A 419 -4.40 -22.49 -15.86
CA VAL A 419 -5.16 -23.61 -16.45
C VAL A 419 -4.86 -24.89 -15.70
N GLY A 420 -3.59 -25.19 -15.42
CA GLY A 420 -3.18 -26.35 -14.62
C GLY A 420 -3.82 -26.35 -13.23
N THR A 421 -3.87 -25.20 -12.57
CA THR A 421 -4.53 -25.04 -11.25
C THR A 421 -6.03 -25.36 -11.32
N LEU A 422 -6.72 -24.86 -12.34
CA LEU A 422 -8.16 -25.09 -12.54
C LEU A 422 -8.44 -26.56 -12.84
N LEU A 423 -7.66 -27.17 -13.74
CA LEU A 423 -7.78 -28.60 -14.08
C LEU A 423 -7.45 -29.48 -12.88
N GLY A 424 -6.36 -29.19 -12.16
CA GLY A 424 -5.99 -29.90 -10.95
C GLY A 424 -7.06 -29.77 -9.86
N GLY A 425 -7.57 -28.56 -9.62
CA GLY A 425 -8.67 -28.32 -8.68
C GLY A 425 -9.93 -29.08 -9.06
N GLY A 426 -10.30 -29.09 -10.36
CA GLY A 426 -11.41 -29.90 -10.88
C GLY A 426 -11.22 -31.41 -10.67
N LEU A 427 -10.01 -31.89 -10.94
CA LEU A 427 -9.65 -33.29 -10.68
C LEU A 427 -9.74 -33.62 -9.16
N GLY A 428 -9.28 -32.71 -8.29
CA GLY A 428 -9.42 -32.82 -6.85
C GLY A 428 -10.88 -32.89 -6.39
N LEU A 429 -11.80 -32.18 -7.04
CA LEU A 429 -13.23 -32.30 -6.79
C LEU A 429 -13.76 -33.70 -7.14
N MET A 430 -13.34 -34.23 -8.28
CA MET A 430 -13.78 -35.55 -8.75
C MET A 430 -13.19 -36.69 -7.92
N LEU A 431 -11.90 -36.64 -7.61
CA LEU A 431 -11.18 -37.72 -6.92
C LEU A 431 -11.25 -37.63 -5.39
N GLY A 432 -11.63 -36.47 -4.84
CA GLY A 432 -11.65 -36.25 -3.40
C GLY A 432 -12.60 -37.15 -2.59
N GLN A 433 -13.48 -37.88 -3.27
CA GLN A 433 -14.35 -38.89 -2.66
C GLN A 433 -13.70 -40.30 -2.62
N SER A 434 -12.70 -40.53 -3.47
CA SER A 434 -12.12 -41.88 -3.68
C SER A 434 -10.92 -42.17 -2.77
N PHE A 435 -10.19 -41.15 -2.30
CA PHE A 435 -9.01 -41.31 -1.47
C PHE A 435 -9.30 -41.09 0.02
N GLN A 436 -8.83 -42.01 0.88
CA GLN A 436 -9.01 -41.91 2.32
C GLN A 436 -7.72 -41.54 3.03
N ILE A 437 -7.43 -40.22 3.17
CA ILE A 437 -6.37 -39.76 4.06
C ILE A 437 -6.93 -39.58 5.47
N SER A 438 -6.13 -40.02 6.50
CA SER A 438 -6.55 -39.88 7.89
C SER A 438 -6.68 -38.40 8.30
N GLU A 439 -7.64 -38.08 9.18
CA GLU A 439 -7.84 -36.70 9.70
C GLU A 439 -6.59 -36.18 10.45
N GLY A 440 -5.80 -37.10 11.04
CA GLY A 440 -4.55 -36.74 11.71
C GLY A 440 -3.52 -36.18 10.76
N VAL A 441 -3.30 -36.87 9.63
CA VAL A 441 -2.37 -36.41 8.58
C VAL A 441 -2.84 -35.09 7.97
N MET A 442 -4.13 -34.97 7.63
CA MET A 442 -4.67 -33.69 7.08
C MET A 442 -4.45 -32.52 8.04
N ARG A 443 -4.65 -32.72 9.34
CA ARG A 443 -4.40 -31.67 10.35
C ARG A 443 -2.91 -31.34 10.51
N ALA A 444 -2.04 -32.35 10.44
CA ALA A 444 -0.59 -32.11 10.49
C ALA A 444 -0.12 -31.29 9.29
N VAL A 445 -0.57 -31.63 8.07
CA VAL A 445 -0.28 -30.89 6.85
C VAL A 445 -0.84 -29.45 6.94
N GLN A 446 -2.09 -29.27 7.38
CA GLN A 446 -2.69 -27.94 7.58
C GLN A 446 -1.84 -27.08 8.49
N ARG A 447 -1.47 -27.59 9.67
CA ARG A 447 -0.64 -26.86 10.64
C ARG A 447 0.73 -26.52 10.05
N GLY A 448 1.37 -27.46 9.37
CA GLY A 448 2.66 -27.25 8.72
C GLY A 448 2.60 -26.15 7.67
N VAL A 449 1.61 -26.21 6.76
CA VAL A 449 1.41 -25.21 5.72
C VAL A 449 1.11 -23.82 6.30
N VAL A 450 0.22 -23.74 7.30
CA VAL A 450 -0.11 -22.47 7.96
C VAL A 450 1.10 -21.89 8.67
N SER A 451 1.85 -22.71 9.44
CA SER A 451 3.04 -22.25 10.14
C SER A 451 4.12 -21.77 9.17
N LEU A 452 4.36 -22.51 8.09
CA LEU A 452 5.32 -22.13 7.05
C LEU A 452 4.91 -20.80 6.37
N ALA A 453 3.64 -20.65 5.99
CA ALA A 453 3.13 -19.43 5.38
C ALA A 453 3.31 -18.20 6.28
N LEU A 454 3.02 -18.33 7.59
CA LEU A 454 3.19 -17.24 8.55
C LEU A 454 4.68 -16.91 8.77
N LEU A 455 5.55 -17.92 8.91
CA LEU A 455 6.99 -17.71 9.08
C LEU A 455 7.62 -17.07 7.86
N MET A 456 7.26 -17.52 6.64
CA MET A 456 7.72 -16.92 5.40
C MET A 456 7.21 -15.48 5.26
N SER A 457 5.95 -15.22 5.61
CA SER A 457 5.37 -13.88 5.59
C SER A 457 6.13 -12.94 6.53
N LEU A 458 6.39 -13.36 7.78
CA LEU A 458 7.16 -12.59 8.75
C LEU A 458 8.61 -12.35 8.28
N GLY A 459 9.27 -13.40 7.82
CA GLY A 459 10.64 -13.31 7.31
C GLY A 459 10.73 -12.34 6.13
N MET A 460 9.79 -12.43 5.18
CA MET A 460 9.74 -11.55 4.03
C MET A 460 9.37 -10.10 4.44
N ALA A 461 8.47 -9.91 5.41
CA ALA A 461 8.15 -8.59 5.94
C ALA A 461 9.39 -7.92 6.57
N ILE A 462 10.16 -8.66 7.36
CA ILE A 462 11.41 -8.16 7.95
C ILE A 462 12.43 -7.85 6.84
N PHE A 463 12.67 -8.79 5.93
CA PHE A 463 13.64 -8.64 4.86
C PHE A 463 13.34 -7.43 3.96
N LEU A 464 12.09 -7.32 3.48
CA LEU A 464 11.65 -6.23 2.62
C LEU A 464 11.73 -4.87 3.32
N ASN A 465 11.25 -4.78 4.57
CA ASN A 465 11.10 -3.49 5.25
C ASN A 465 12.37 -2.92 5.82
N TYR A 466 13.35 -3.78 6.20
CA TYR A 466 14.53 -3.33 6.92
C TYR A 466 15.84 -3.54 6.16
N PHE A 467 15.87 -4.45 5.19
CA PHE A 467 17.08 -4.74 4.41
C PHE A 467 16.98 -4.34 2.94
N ARG A 468 15.78 -4.42 2.34
CA ARG A 468 15.57 -4.19 0.91
C ARG A 468 14.61 -3.03 0.61
N CYS A 469 14.30 -2.20 1.57
CA CYS A 469 13.26 -1.16 1.47
C CYS A 469 13.53 -0.04 0.44
N SER A 470 14.73 0.02 -0.13
CA SER A 470 15.14 0.98 -1.18
C SER A 470 15.78 0.29 -2.38
N THR A 471 15.58 -1.02 -2.57
CA THR A 471 16.19 -1.82 -3.64
C THR A 471 15.22 -1.98 -4.80
N ASP A 472 15.56 -1.47 -5.98
CA ASP A 472 14.69 -1.42 -7.17
C ASP A 472 14.25 -2.80 -7.71
N SER A 473 15.00 -3.86 -7.39
CA SER A 473 14.63 -5.23 -7.77
C SER A 473 13.44 -5.78 -6.99
N GLU A 474 12.95 -5.06 -5.98
CA GLU A 474 11.78 -5.45 -5.20
C GLU A 474 10.51 -4.78 -5.75
N PRO A 475 9.52 -5.51 -6.29
CA PRO A 475 8.31 -4.94 -6.87
C PRO A 475 7.51 -4.01 -5.95
N TYR A 476 7.58 -4.21 -4.62
CA TYR A 476 6.94 -3.28 -3.67
C TYR A 476 7.71 -1.97 -3.52
N VAL A 477 9.01 -1.96 -3.85
CA VAL A 477 9.86 -0.76 -3.83
C VAL A 477 9.74 -0.06 -5.20
N TYR A 478 8.58 0.52 -5.44
CA TYR A 478 8.22 1.12 -6.72
C TYR A 478 8.46 2.63 -6.69
N VAL A 479 9.27 3.15 -7.64
CA VAL A 479 9.59 4.59 -7.76
C VAL A 479 10.15 5.21 -6.46
N GLN A 480 10.86 4.43 -5.66
CA GLN A 480 11.41 4.86 -4.38
C GLN A 480 12.58 5.82 -4.58
N THR A 481 12.63 6.88 -3.79
CA THR A 481 13.75 7.81 -3.73
C THR A 481 15.00 7.13 -3.19
N TYR A 482 16.15 7.38 -3.82
CA TYR A 482 17.44 6.88 -3.38
C TYR A 482 18.02 7.67 -2.21
N ASN A 483 18.94 7.05 -1.49
CA ASN A 483 19.70 7.71 -0.42
C ASN A 483 20.58 8.88 -0.89
N ASP A 484 20.78 9.01 -2.19
CA ASP A 484 21.54 10.11 -2.80
C ASP A 484 21.00 11.50 -2.46
N ILE A 485 19.70 11.61 -2.13
CA ILE A 485 19.14 12.87 -1.65
C ILE A 485 19.86 13.42 -0.41
N TYR A 486 20.43 12.55 0.40
CA TYR A 486 21.16 12.94 1.59
C TYR A 486 22.55 13.53 1.29
N LYS A 487 23.07 13.38 0.05
CA LYS A 487 24.27 14.09 -0.43
C LYS A 487 24.06 15.61 -0.38
N LEU A 488 22.82 16.07 -0.62
CA LEU A 488 22.42 17.47 -0.46
C LEU A 488 21.91 17.76 0.96
N MET A 489 20.96 16.95 1.46
CA MET A 489 20.26 17.26 2.70
C MET A 489 21.21 17.28 3.92
N ASN A 490 22.16 16.35 4.02
CA ASN A 490 23.06 16.28 5.16
C ASN A 490 23.95 17.52 5.30
N PRO A 491 24.71 17.97 4.27
CA PRO A 491 25.51 19.17 4.38
C PRO A 491 24.68 20.44 4.61
N VAL A 492 23.54 20.58 3.91
CA VAL A 492 22.65 21.75 4.08
C VAL A 492 22.13 21.80 5.52
N MET A 493 21.60 20.71 6.06
CA MET A 493 21.07 20.67 7.42
C MET A 493 22.14 20.80 8.50
N ARG A 494 23.40 20.42 8.23
CA ARG A 494 24.52 20.73 9.14
C ARG A 494 24.77 22.23 9.24
N LEU A 495 24.74 22.94 8.12
CA LEU A 495 24.90 24.40 8.11
C LEU A 495 23.72 25.10 8.81
N VAL A 496 22.48 24.65 8.57
CA VAL A 496 21.28 25.17 9.26
C VAL A 496 21.37 24.99 10.77
N ARG A 497 21.79 23.79 11.24
CA ARG A 497 21.97 23.53 12.67
C ARG A 497 23.06 24.40 13.32
N SER A 498 24.10 24.74 12.58
CA SER A 498 25.16 25.64 13.08
C SER A 498 24.73 27.10 13.08
N ASN A 499 23.88 27.50 12.14
CA ASN A 499 23.34 28.85 12.04
C ASN A 499 21.98 28.84 11.32
N PRO A 500 20.85 29.11 12.03
CA PRO A 500 19.52 29.12 11.43
C PRO A 500 19.33 30.14 10.28
N LEU A 501 20.17 31.17 10.17
CA LEU A 501 20.13 32.09 9.02
C LEU A 501 20.37 31.38 7.68
N ASN A 502 20.97 30.19 7.70
CA ASN A 502 21.18 29.37 6.52
C ASN A 502 19.88 28.84 5.89
N TYR A 503 18.71 28.97 6.54
CA TYR A 503 17.42 28.79 5.85
C TYR A 503 17.20 29.80 4.70
N ARG A 504 18.01 30.87 4.61
CA ARG A 504 17.99 31.84 3.52
C ARG A 504 18.97 31.50 2.37
N MET A 505 19.60 30.33 2.40
CA MET A 505 20.47 29.87 1.32
C MET A 505 19.70 29.85 0.00
N VAL A 506 20.40 30.20 -1.07
CA VAL A 506 19.89 30.13 -2.44
C VAL A 506 20.19 28.75 -3.00
N GLY A 507 19.17 28.07 -3.48
CA GLY A 507 19.31 26.75 -4.11
C GLY A 507 18.58 26.69 -5.43
N HIS A 508 19.16 26.04 -6.43
CA HIS A 508 18.56 25.86 -7.74
C HIS A 508 18.45 24.39 -8.11
N PHE A 509 17.25 23.96 -8.45
CA PHE A 509 16.99 22.65 -9.07
C PHE A 509 16.71 22.89 -10.56
N ILE A 510 17.68 22.58 -11.40
CA ILE A 510 17.59 22.74 -12.86
C ILE A 510 17.39 21.34 -13.46
N ARG A 511 16.19 20.82 -13.27
CA ARG A 511 15.80 19.47 -13.68
C ARG A 511 14.30 19.23 -13.64
N THR A 512 13.86 18.24 -14.40
CA THR A 512 12.48 17.75 -14.37
C THR A 512 12.25 16.86 -13.13
N SER A 513 11.09 17.01 -12.51
CA SER A 513 10.63 16.15 -11.41
C SER A 513 11.55 16.13 -10.18
N THR A 514 11.36 17.09 -9.30
CA THR A 514 12.26 17.41 -8.18
C THR A 514 11.85 16.81 -6.82
N TYR A 515 10.65 16.21 -6.72
CA TYR A 515 10.24 15.60 -5.45
C TYR A 515 11.19 14.48 -5.00
N PRO A 516 11.47 14.40 -3.68
CA PRO A 516 10.76 14.99 -2.53
C PRO A 516 11.32 16.35 -2.05
N PHE A 517 12.26 16.99 -2.75
CA PHE A 517 12.93 18.21 -2.28
C PHE A 517 11.99 19.39 -2.02
N PRO A 518 10.90 19.66 -2.78
CA PRO A 518 10.00 20.75 -2.47
C PRO A 518 9.43 20.70 -1.04
N TRP A 519 9.17 19.50 -0.52
CA TRP A 519 8.77 19.32 0.87
C TRP A 519 9.97 19.35 1.83
N LEU A 520 11.06 18.65 1.53
CA LEU A 520 12.24 18.57 2.41
C LEU A 520 12.87 19.95 2.66
N LEU A 521 12.83 20.82 1.66
CA LEU A 521 13.35 22.17 1.72
C LEU A 521 12.25 23.24 1.88
N GLY A 522 11.05 22.85 2.28
CA GLY A 522 9.91 23.77 2.37
C GLY A 522 10.05 24.93 3.37
N ASP A 523 10.99 24.82 4.31
CA ASP A 523 11.34 25.89 5.27
C ASP A 523 12.34 26.91 4.68
N PHE A 524 12.95 26.59 3.54
CA PHE A 524 13.89 27.50 2.87
C PHE A 524 13.11 28.49 1.98
N THR A 525 13.49 29.76 2.04
CA THR A 525 12.75 30.83 1.37
C THR A 525 13.24 31.16 -0.03
N ARG A 526 14.39 30.64 -0.46
CA ARG A 526 15.07 31.02 -1.72
C ARG A 526 15.47 29.81 -2.56
N ILE A 527 14.59 28.81 -2.64
CA ILE A 527 14.81 27.64 -3.49
C ILE A 527 14.02 27.81 -4.78
N GLY A 528 14.72 27.75 -5.91
CA GLY A 528 14.14 27.80 -7.25
C GLY A 528 14.06 26.41 -7.88
N TYR A 529 12.93 26.09 -8.49
CA TYR A 529 12.69 24.85 -9.25
C TYR A 529 12.44 25.21 -10.71
N TYR A 530 13.40 24.82 -11.56
CA TYR A 530 13.41 25.16 -12.99
C TYR A 530 13.27 23.88 -13.81
N GLU A 531 12.04 23.55 -14.14
CA GLU A 531 11.70 22.38 -14.95
C GLU A 531 11.69 22.74 -16.44
N ASN A 532 11.80 21.73 -17.29
CA ASN A 532 11.85 21.84 -18.74
C ASN A 532 12.99 22.80 -19.20
N ASN A 533 12.71 23.76 -20.02
CA ASN A 533 13.69 24.74 -20.55
C ASN A 533 13.84 26.01 -19.71
N ASN A 534 13.20 26.05 -18.53
CA ASN A 534 13.33 27.19 -17.64
C ASN A 534 14.71 27.26 -17.01
N SER A 535 15.20 28.46 -16.75
CA SER A 535 16.51 28.72 -16.15
C SER A 535 16.42 29.87 -15.14
N PRO A 536 17.28 29.84 -14.09
CA PRO A 536 17.41 30.96 -13.17
C PRO A 536 17.98 32.21 -13.88
N GLY A 537 17.58 33.39 -13.43
CA GLY A 537 18.17 34.62 -13.93
C GLY A 537 19.65 34.80 -13.55
N LYS A 538 20.07 34.19 -12.41
CA LYS A 538 21.45 34.09 -11.96
C LYS A 538 21.73 32.62 -11.61
N PHE A 539 22.79 32.06 -12.19
CA PHE A 539 23.13 30.63 -12.00
C PHE A 539 23.88 30.35 -10.70
N ASP A 540 24.80 31.28 -10.30
CA ASP A 540 25.53 31.08 -9.03
C ASP A 540 24.59 31.08 -7.84
N ALA A 541 24.66 30.02 -7.05
CA ALA A 541 23.83 29.76 -5.89
C ALA A 541 24.65 29.03 -4.81
N ASP A 542 24.12 28.93 -3.59
CA ASP A 542 24.78 28.17 -2.53
C ASP A 542 24.83 26.68 -2.85
N PHE A 543 23.79 26.16 -3.53
CA PHE A 543 23.83 24.81 -4.12
C PHE A 543 22.98 24.71 -5.39
N LEU A 544 23.38 23.79 -6.30
CA LEU A 544 22.58 23.46 -7.49
C LEU A 544 22.48 21.93 -7.63
N VAL A 545 21.32 21.50 -8.15
CA VAL A 545 21.08 20.13 -8.63
C VAL A 545 20.70 20.22 -10.10
N VAL A 546 21.61 19.78 -10.97
CA VAL A 546 21.50 19.97 -12.41
C VAL A 546 21.35 18.62 -13.11
N GLN A 547 20.33 18.45 -13.95
CA GLN A 547 20.13 17.24 -14.75
C GLN A 547 21.25 17.06 -15.77
N GLN A 548 21.57 15.83 -16.10
CA GLN A 548 22.74 15.42 -16.92
C GLN A 548 22.86 16.19 -18.25
N ASP A 549 21.75 16.36 -18.96
CA ASP A 549 21.68 17.03 -20.26
C ASP A 549 21.95 18.54 -20.19
N ARG A 550 21.78 19.16 -19.03
CA ARG A 550 21.95 20.60 -18.81
C ARG A 550 23.24 20.99 -18.12
N ILE A 551 24.08 20.03 -17.71
CA ILE A 551 25.31 20.29 -16.95
C ILE A 551 26.24 21.21 -17.74
N ALA A 552 26.53 20.90 -18.99
CA ALA A 552 27.47 21.66 -19.81
C ALA A 552 27.03 23.12 -20.06
N GLU A 553 25.71 23.37 -20.15
CA GLU A 553 25.15 24.71 -20.26
C GLU A 553 25.33 25.51 -18.96
N VAL A 554 25.04 24.85 -17.82
CA VAL A 554 25.11 25.48 -16.50
C VAL A 554 26.55 25.80 -16.14
N GLU A 555 27.48 24.86 -16.35
CA GLU A 555 28.90 25.05 -16.04
C GLU A 555 29.53 26.25 -16.76
N LYS A 556 29.09 26.57 -17.99
CA LYS A 556 29.53 27.76 -18.73
C LYS A 556 29.07 29.10 -18.11
N LYS A 557 28.04 29.05 -17.28
CA LYS A 557 27.41 30.22 -16.67
C LYS A 557 27.72 30.40 -15.17
N LEU A 558 28.52 29.48 -14.61
CA LEU A 558 28.96 29.55 -13.22
C LEU A 558 30.28 30.31 -13.11
N HIS A 559 30.33 31.24 -12.15
CA HIS A 559 31.51 32.07 -11.87
C HIS A 559 32.15 31.74 -10.51
N GLU A 560 31.45 30.99 -9.65
CA GLU A 560 31.95 30.57 -8.34
C GLU A 560 32.52 29.14 -8.40
N SER A 561 33.23 28.74 -7.37
CA SER A 561 33.84 27.39 -7.25
C SER A 561 32.91 26.46 -6.45
N TYR A 562 32.83 25.21 -6.84
CA TYR A 562 31.93 24.24 -6.25
C TYR A 562 32.60 22.90 -5.95
N PHE A 563 32.20 22.27 -4.85
CA PHE A 563 32.36 20.83 -4.66
C PHE A 563 31.27 20.12 -5.44
N THR A 564 31.61 19.11 -6.22
CA THR A 564 30.67 18.44 -7.09
C THR A 564 30.60 16.95 -6.82
N GLN A 565 29.42 16.35 -7.04
CA GLN A 565 29.27 14.89 -6.99
C GLN A 565 28.05 14.45 -7.82
N PRO A 566 28.08 13.22 -8.38
CA PRO A 566 26.92 12.67 -9.05
C PRO A 566 25.81 12.37 -8.04
N MET A 567 24.55 12.54 -8.48
CA MET A 567 23.36 12.32 -7.68
C MET A 567 22.24 11.75 -8.53
N THR A 568 21.64 10.64 -8.10
CA THR A 568 20.45 10.07 -8.71
C THR A 568 19.32 10.09 -7.69
N ILE A 569 18.19 10.72 -8.03
CA ILE A 569 17.08 10.89 -7.08
C ILE A 569 16.23 9.63 -7.04
N ARG A 570 15.92 9.04 -8.20
CA ARG A 570 15.01 7.90 -8.33
C ARG A 570 15.39 7.01 -9.51
N PRO A 571 14.93 5.72 -9.54
CA PRO A 571 15.08 4.87 -10.71
C PRO A 571 14.38 5.49 -11.93
N TYR A 572 14.84 5.12 -13.10
CA TYR A 572 14.29 5.57 -14.41
C TYR A 572 14.37 7.09 -14.64
N GLN A 573 15.20 7.79 -13.89
CA GLN A 573 15.48 9.22 -14.10
C GLN A 573 16.94 9.43 -14.48
N ASP A 574 17.16 10.47 -15.30
CA ASP A 574 18.51 10.92 -15.60
C ASP A 574 19.26 11.28 -14.32
N THR A 575 20.53 10.97 -14.31
CA THR A 575 21.44 11.39 -13.26
C THR A 575 21.52 12.91 -13.21
N SER A 576 21.91 13.44 -12.07
CA SER A 576 22.16 14.86 -11.87
C SER A 576 23.57 15.04 -11.32
N LYS A 577 24.09 16.26 -11.46
CA LYS A 577 25.27 16.71 -10.77
C LYS A 577 24.87 17.68 -9.66
N LEU A 578 25.30 17.40 -8.45
CA LEU A 578 25.15 18.27 -7.30
C LEU A 578 26.37 19.20 -7.25
N PHE A 579 26.12 20.49 -7.12
CA PHE A 579 27.11 21.54 -6.90
C PHE A 579 26.88 22.15 -5.52
N LEU A 580 27.88 22.14 -4.65
CA LEU A 580 27.88 22.78 -3.35
C LEU A 580 28.93 23.90 -3.37
N ASN A 581 28.49 25.14 -3.19
CA ASN A 581 29.36 26.31 -3.29
C ASN A 581 30.48 26.26 -2.27
N ALA A 582 31.72 26.48 -2.72
CA ALA A 582 32.89 26.38 -1.88
C ALA A 582 32.86 27.36 -0.70
N LYS A 583 32.22 28.54 -0.83
CA LYS A 583 32.19 29.56 0.25
C LYS A 583 31.44 29.04 1.49
N PRO A 584 30.11 28.69 1.43
CA PRO A 584 29.40 28.24 2.62
C PRO A 584 29.77 26.83 3.04
N PHE A 585 30.14 25.93 2.12
CA PHE A 585 30.37 24.52 2.43
C PHE A 585 31.83 24.16 2.77
N ARG A 586 32.79 25.08 2.65
CA ARG A 586 34.23 24.83 2.87
C ARG A 586 34.55 24.17 4.22
N LYS A 587 33.86 24.60 5.28
CA LYS A 587 34.05 24.03 6.62
C LYS A 587 33.63 22.57 6.74
N LEU A 588 32.76 22.08 5.85
CA LEU A 588 32.31 20.69 5.84
C LEU A 588 33.26 19.77 5.05
N PHE A 589 34.15 20.34 4.24
CA PHE A 589 35.12 19.62 3.41
C PHE A 589 36.58 20.07 3.71
N PRO A 590 37.07 19.88 4.95
CA PRO A 590 38.38 20.34 5.31
C PRO A 590 39.47 19.67 4.47
N GLY A 591 40.43 20.43 3.96
CA GLY A 591 41.51 19.93 3.14
C GLY A 591 41.19 19.55 1.69
N LYS A 592 39.91 19.66 1.27
CA LYS A 592 39.50 19.41 -0.13
C LYS A 592 39.49 20.71 -0.93
N SER A 593 40.03 20.64 -2.14
CA SER A 593 39.86 21.70 -3.14
C SER A 593 38.51 21.50 -3.87
N PRO A 594 37.86 22.59 -4.30
CA PRO A 594 36.67 22.49 -5.17
C PRO A 594 37.00 21.72 -6.45
N ASP A 595 36.08 20.83 -6.85
CA ASP A 595 36.23 20.02 -8.07
C ASP A 595 35.86 20.79 -9.33
N PHE A 596 35.11 21.89 -9.19
CA PHE A 596 34.75 22.81 -10.25
C PHE A 596 35.17 24.23 -9.89
N VAL A 597 35.86 24.90 -10.82
CA VAL A 597 36.28 26.32 -10.72
C VAL A 597 35.50 27.10 -11.78
N GLY A 598 34.70 28.06 -11.34
CA GLY A 598 33.90 28.90 -12.22
C GLY A 598 34.73 29.78 -13.16
N GLN A 599 34.11 30.23 -14.24
CA GLN A 599 34.73 31.16 -15.18
C GLN A 599 34.86 32.56 -14.54
N PRO A 600 35.90 33.34 -14.91
CA PRO A 600 35.98 34.73 -14.45
C PRO A 600 34.72 35.51 -14.86
N ALA A 601 34.17 36.29 -13.94
CA ALA A 601 33.04 37.14 -14.24
C ALA A 601 33.38 38.06 -15.42
N PRO A 602 32.45 38.28 -16.38
CA PRO A 602 32.68 39.20 -17.46
C PRO A 602 32.98 40.59 -16.89
N THR A 603 34.10 41.19 -17.33
CA THR A 603 34.46 42.55 -16.93
C THR A 603 33.33 43.48 -17.35
N PRO A 604 32.78 44.30 -16.43
CA PRO A 604 31.75 45.25 -16.82
C PRO A 604 32.28 46.09 -17.97
N ALA A 605 31.54 46.15 -19.08
CA ALA A 605 31.86 47.04 -20.19
C ALA A 605 31.93 48.47 -19.63
N LYS A 606 33.08 49.12 -19.81
CA LYS A 606 33.28 50.51 -19.39
C LYS A 606 32.42 51.45 -20.17
#